data_2ec0e9c2503b586856eed3f508a56193
#
_entry.id   2ec0e9c2503b586856eed3f508a56193
#
_cell.length_a   1.000
_cell.length_b   1.000
_cell.length_c   1.000
_cell.angle_alpha   90.00
_cell.angle_beta   90.00
_cell.angle_gamma   90.00
#
_symmetry.space_group_name_H-M   'P 1'
#
loop_
_entity.id
_entity.type
_entity.pdbx_description
1 polymer ?
#
loop_
_entity_poly.entity_id
_entity_poly.type
_entity_poly.pdbx_seq_one_letter_code
_entity_poly.pdbx_strand_id
1 'polypeptide(L)'
;MIKNLVFISMICFGSFSPLNAENKEKNEYGKYDFYSKCLDDALPRTMNNGLVYECSMKSKEKIDNLIQEKISSKGDCDKEGFESHACSLKRSQEAFKTYYQTECTWNKYGTMYSYCEMMLKKDRLKWLDKTISQIR
;
A
#
# COMPACT_ATOMS: atom_id res chain seq x y z
N MET A 1 -67.97 14.84 -40.60
CA MET A 1 -66.61 14.37 -40.94
C MET A 1 -65.84 14.34 -39.67
N ILE A 2 -65.74 13.19 -39.01
CA ILE A 2 -65.02 13.02 -37.75
C ILE A 2 -63.84 12.15 -38.07
N LYS A 3 -62.61 12.69 -37.96
CA LYS A 3 -61.35 11.97 -38.19
C LYS A 3 -60.97 11.26 -36.89
N ASN A 4 -61.00 9.91 -36.93
CA ASN A 4 -60.52 9.05 -35.88
C ASN A 4 -58.99 9.21 -35.71
N LEU A 5 -58.57 9.69 -34.56
CA LEU A 5 -57.18 9.65 -34.13
C LEU A 5 -56.96 8.37 -33.33
N VAL A 6 -56.30 7.41 -33.94
CA VAL A 6 -55.88 6.18 -33.27
C VAL A 6 -54.59 6.50 -32.46
N PHE A 7 -54.71 6.54 -31.13
CA PHE A 7 -53.57 6.56 -30.24
C PHE A 7 -52.97 5.16 -30.11
N ILE A 8 -51.84 4.96 -30.75
CA ILE A 8 -51.04 3.76 -30.54
C ILE A 8 -50.23 3.98 -29.24
N SER A 9 -50.72 3.33 -28.19
CA SER A 9 -50.01 3.26 -26.92
C SER A 9 -48.85 2.27 -27.03
N MET A 10 -47.62 2.79 -27.17
CA MET A 10 -46.39 2.01 -27.22
C MET A 10 -45.99 1.63 -25.78
N ILE A 11 -46.38 0.43 -25.36
CA ILE A 11 -45.97 -0.12 -24.06
C ILE A 11 -44.52 -0.59 -24.22
N CYS A 12 -43.59 0.22 -23.74
CA CYS A 12 -42.20 -0.20 -23.58
C CYS A 12 -42.12 -1.17 -22.40
N PHE A 13 -42.11 -2.46 -22.68
CA PHE A 13 -41.65 -3.47 -21.72
C PHE A 13 -40.16 -3.30 -21.52
N GLY A 14 -39.80 -2.48 -20.54
CA GLY A 14 -38.46 -2.43 -20.03
C GLY A 14 -38.13 -3.76 -19.34
N SER A 15 -37.32 -4.56 -20.00
CA SER A 15 -36.72 -5.74 -19.37
C SER A 15 -35.83 -5.28 -18.22
N PHE A 16 -36.35 -5.37 -16.99
CA PHE A 16 -35.56 -5.28 -15.78
C PHE A 16 -34.69 -6.53 -15.72
N SER A 17 -33.46 -6.46 -16.25
CA SER A 17 -32.42 -7.40 -15.92
C SER A 17 -32.03 -7.14 -14.46
N PRO A 18 -32.07 -8.16 -13.58
CA PRO A 18 -31.49 -7.99 -12.26
C PRO A 18 -30.00 -7.73 -12.45
N LEU A 19 -29.57 -6.51 -12.14
CA LEU A 19 -28.17 -6.18 -11.93
C LEU A 19 -27.69 -7.07 -10.78
N ASN A 20 -27.09 -8.19 -11.12
CA ASN A 20 -26.23 -8.93 -10.23
C ASN A 20 -25.03 -8.02 -9.92
N ALA A 21 -25.21 -7.19 -8.92
CA ALA A 21 -24.14 -6.43 -8.31
C ALA A 21 -23.30 -7.36 -7.42
N GLU A 22 -22.72 -8.39 -7.99
CA GLU A 22 -21.52 -9.05 -7.47
C GLU A 22 -20.30 -8.39 -8.09
N ASN A 23 -20.23 -7.07 -8.03
CA ASN A 23 -18.98 -6.37 -8.02
C ASN A 23 -18.38 -6.58 -6.62
N LYS A 24 -17.77 -7.73 -6.38
CA LYS A 24 -16.58 -7.79 -5.54
C LYS A 24 -15.61 -6.82 -6.20
N GLU A 25 -15.60 -5.56 -5.75
CA GLU A 25 -14.47 -4.69 -5.96
C GLU A 25 -13.27 -5.52 -5.52
N LYS A 26 -12.50 -6.02 -6.48
CA LYS A 26 -11.13 -6.44 -6.23
C LYS A 26 -10.47 -5.19 -5.70
N ASN A 27 -10.38 -5.10 -4.37
CA ASN A 27 -9.54 -4.10 -3.74
C ASN A 27 -8.14 -4.32 -4.29
N GLU A 28 -7.80 -3.56 -5.33
CA GLU A 28 -6.49 -3.61 -5.95
C GLU A 28 -5.53 -2.92 -5.00
N TYR A 29 -5.05 -3.69 -4.03
CA TYR A 29 -4.04 -3.22 -3.09
C TYR A 29 -2.84 -2.72 -3.87
N GLY A 30 -2.39 -1.51 -3.57
CA GLY A 30 -1.14 -1.01 -4.11
C GLY A 30 0.00 -2.02 -3.83
N LYS A 31 0.99 -2.07 -4.70
CA LYS A 31 2.11 -3.04 -4.71
C LYS A 31 2.69 -3.38 -3.33
N TYR A 32 2.67 -2.43 -2.38
CA TYR A 32 3.24 -2.57 -1.04
C TYR A 32 2.21 -2.39 0.08
N ASP A 33 0.94 -2.59 -0.21
CA ASP A 33 -0.13 -2.44 0.78
C ASP A 33 -0.42 -3.73 1.54
N PHE A 34 0.62 -4.25 2.20
CA PHE A 34 0.53 -5.46 3.02
C PHE A 34 -0.38 -5.28 4.24
N TYR A 35 -0.53 -4.02 4.70
CA TYR A 35 -1.34 -3.70 5.85
C TYR A 35 -2.84 -3.89 5.57
N SER A 36 -3.35 -3.28 4.52
CA SER A 36 -4.75 -3.43 4.13
C SER A 36 -5.08 -4.90 3.82
N LYS A 37 -4.17 -5.59 3.14
CA LYS A 37 -4.33 -7.03 2.89
C LYS A 37 -4.40 -7.83 4.19
N CYS A 38 -3.54 -7.53 5.18
CA CYS A 38 -3.57 -8.20 6.48
C CYS A 38 -4.88 -7.97 7.22
N LEU A 39 -5.44 -6.76 7.15
CA LEU A 39 -6.72 -6.45 7.77
C LEU A 39 -7.85 -7.23 7.10
N ASP A 40 -7.88 -7.29 5.78
CA ASP A 40 -8.91 -8.03 5.04
C ASP A 40 -8.82 -9.54 5.27
N ASP A 41 -7.61 -10.09 5.29
CA ASP A 41 -7.37 -11.50 5.60
C ASP A 41 -7.81 -11.85 7.05
N ALA A 42 -7.87 -10.87 7.94
CA ALA A 42 -8.29 -11.05 9.32
C ALA A 42 -9.81 -10.99 9.53
N LEU A 43 -10.59 -10.60 8.53
CA LEU A 43 -12.04 -10.58 8.63
C LEU A 43 -12.60 -12.03 8.81
N PRO A 44 -13.62 -12.24 9.66
CA PRO A 44 -14.52 -11.25 10.26
C PRO A 44 -14.10 -10.74 11.66
N ARG A 45 -12.82 -10.76 12.02
CA ARG A 45 -12.37 -10.25 13.32
C ARG A 45 -12.75 -8.77 13.50
N THR A 46 -13.17 -8.41 14.69
CA THR A 46 -13.46 -7.00 15.00
C THR A 46 -12.19 -6.16 14.96
N MET A 47 -12.25 -5.02 14.26
CA MET A 47 -11.17 -4.05 14.25
C MET A 47 -10.91 -3.54 15.67
N ASN A 48 -9.67 -3.71 16.13
CA ASN A 48 -9.21 -3.25 17.44
C ASN A 48 -7.71 -2.92 17.40
N ASN A 49 -7.21 -2.30 18.45
CA ASN A 49 -5.81 -1.92 18.55
C ASN A 49 -4.83 -3.09 18.40
N GLY A 50 -5.22 -4.28 18.87
CA GLY A 50 -4.40 -5.49 18.74
C GLY A 50 -4.24 -5.91 17.28
N LEU A 51 -5.31 -5.87 16.49
CA LEU A 51 -5.28 -6.19 15.07
C LEU A 51 -4.48 -5.15 14.29
N VAL A 52 -4.66 -3.85 14.60
CA VAL A 52 -3.86 -2.76 14.00
C VAL A 52 -2.38 -2.98 14.27
N TYR A 53 -2.01 -3.31 15.51
CA TYR A 53 -0.63 -3.60 15.88
C TYR A 53 -0.07 -4.81 15.13
N GLU A 54 -0.80 -5.93 15.15
CA GLU A 54 -0.39 -7.18 14.48
C GLU A 54 -0.14 -6.96 12.98
N CYS A 55 -1.09 -6.32 12.29
CA CYS A 55 -0.96 -6.07 10.86
C CYS A 55 0.14 -5.04 10.55
N SER A 56 0.34 -4.04 11.41
CA SER A 56 1.45 -3.09 11.26
C SER A 56 2.80 -3.78 11.40
N MET A 57 2.97 -4.66 12.38
CA MET A 57 4.21 -5.41 12.60
C MET A 57 4.53 -6.36 11.45
N LYS A 58 3.56 -7.15 11.01
CA LYS A 58 3.73 -8.07 9.86
C LYS A 58 4.07 -7.32 8.56
N SER A 59 3.43 -6.20 8.34
CA SER A 59 3.68 -5.37 7.15
C SER A 59 5.04 -4.71 7.21
N LYS A 60 5.43 -4.21 8.39
CA LYS A 60 6.75 -3.61 8.62
C LYS A 60 7.88 -4.59 8.32
N GLU A 61 7.78 -5.82 8.80
CA GLU A 61 8.77 -6.88 8.53
C GLU A 61 8.94 -7.15 7.03
N LYS A 62 7.83 -7.31 6.31
CA LYS A 62 7.88 -7.50 4.85
C LYS A 62 8.50 -6.32 4.12
N ILE A 63 8.17 -5.11 4.53
CA ILE A 63 8.71 -3.88 3.94
C ILE A 63 10.20 -3.77 4.22
N ASP A 64 10.65 -4.06 5.43
CA ASP A 64 12.08 -4.03 5.81
C ASP A 64 12.89 -5.02 4.97
N ASN A 65 12.40 -6.24 4.77
CA ASN A 65 13.06 -7.24 3.93
C ASN A 65 13.17 -6.75 2.48
N LEU A 66 12.13 -6.16 1.92
CA LEU A 66 12.15 -5.60 0.57
C LEU A 66 13.09 -4.39 0.44
N ILE A 67 13.17 -3.53 1.45
CA ILE A 67 14.14 -2.42 1.48
C ILE A 67 15.57 -2.96 1.44
N GLN A 68 15.89 -3.96 2.28
CA GLN A 68 17.22 -4.56 2.32
C GLN A 68 17.56 -5.24 0.98
N GLU A 69 16.65 -6.01 0.41
CA GLU A 69 16.82 -6.65 -0.89
C GLU A 69 17.12 -5.62 -1.98
N LYS A 70 16.36 -4.53 -2.03
CA LYS A 70 16.56 -3.48 -3.04
C LYS A 70 17.91 -2.77 -2.90
N ILE A 71 18.32 -2.44 -1.69
CA ILE A 71 19.61 -1.80 -1.44
C ILE A 71 20.76 -2.76 -1.81
N SER A 72 20.67 -4.01 -1.37
CA SER A 72 21.67 -5.04 -1.67
C SER A 72 21.78 -5.36 -3.16
N SER A 73 20.69 -5.20 -3.93
CA SER A 73 20.71 -5.43 -5.39
C SER A 73 21.65 -4.49 -6.15
N LYS A 74 22.13 -3.41 -5.54
CA LYS A 74 23.07 -2.45 -6.14
C LYS A 74 24.53 -2.74 -5.79
N GLY A 75 24.80 -3.86 -5.13
CA GLY A 75 26.15 -4.33 -4.79
C GLY A 75 26.56 -3.95 -3.38
N ASP A 76 27.81 -4.28 -3.08
CA ASP A 76 28.40 -4.06 -1.76
C ASP A 76 29.04 -2.67 -1.65
N CYS A 77 28.97 -2.13 -0.45
CA CYS A 77 29.58 -0.83 -0.10
C CYS A 77 31.03 -0.97 0.40
N ASP A 78 31.63 -2.15 0.31
CA ASP A 78 32.90 -2.47 0.98
C ASP A 78 34.15 -2.11 0.17
N LYS A 79 34.00 -1.54 -1.03
CA LYS A 79 35.13 -1.14 -1.85
C LYS A 79 35.53 0.29 -1.54
N GLU A 80 36.75 0.42 -0.98
CA GLU A 80 37.42 1.68 -0.76
C GLU A 80 37.46 2.53 -2.04
N GLY A 81 37.04 3.75 -1.88
CA GLY A 81 37.23 4.79 -2.88
C GLY A 81 36.08 4.94 -3.88
N PHE A 82 35.35 5.96 -3.68
CA PHE A 82 34.27 6.50 -4.46
C PHE A 82 32.88 6.04 -4.06
N GLU A 83 32.00 7.03 -3.96
CA GLU A 83 30.58 6.86 -3.64
C GLU A 83 29.86 6.00 -4.68
N SER A 84 29.94 4.69 -4.51
CA SER A 84 29.08 3.82 -5.29
C SER A 84 27.62 4.12 -4.94
N HIS A 85 26.72 3.91 -5.89
CA HIS A 85 25.29 4.05 -5.63
C HIS A 85 24.84 3.18 -4.46
N ALA A 86 25.46 2.00 -4.28
CA ALA A 86 25.21 1.12 -3.14
C ALA A 86 25.55 1.79 -1.81
N CYS A 87 26.72 2.46 -1.71
CA CYS A 87 27.11 3.17 -0.50
C CYS A 87 26.21 4.36 -0.19
N SER A 88 25.84 5.14 -1.20
CA SER A 88 24.94 6.27 -1.06
C SER A 88 23.54 5.81 -0.59
N LEU A 89 23.01 4.72 -1.16
CA LEU A 89 21.75 4.14 -0.73
C LEU A 89 21.80 3.62 0.70
N LYS A 90 22.88 2.95 1.10
CA LYS A 90 23.08 2.45 2.46
C LYS A 90 23.13 3.59 3.47
N ARG A 91 23.92 4.64 3.24
CA ARG A 91 23.94 5.84 4.10
C ARG A 91 22.58 6.54 4.16
N SER A 92 21.91 6.67 3.03
CA SER A 92 20.57 7.23 2.96
C SER A 92 19.55 6.39 3.76
N GLN A 93 19.74 5.06 3.81
CA GLN A 93 18.88 4.18 4.61
C GLN A 93 19.13 4.35 6.11
N GLU A 94 20.38 4.53 6.55
CA GLU A 94 20.70 4.80 7.96
C GLU A 94 20.13 6.17 8.40
N ALA A 95 20.25 7.20 7.59
CA ALA A 95 19.64 8.50 7.86
C ALA A 95 18.12 8.41 7.93
N PHE A 96 17.50 7.64 7.03
CA PHE A 96 16.07 7.40 7.06
C PHE A 96 15.63 6.64 8.31
N LYS A 97 16.43 5.69 8.78
CA LYS A 97 16.15 4.96 10.03
C LYS A 97 16.09 5.92 11.23
N THR A 98 17.03 6.84 11.33
CA THR A 98 17.00 7.88 12.36
C THR A 98 15.78 8.76 12.23
N TYR A 99 15.42 9.15 11.01
CA TYR A 99 14.26 9.99 10.73
C TYR A 99 12.95 9.34 11.20
N TYR A 100 12.64 8.11 10.76
CA TYR A 100 11.36 7.51 11.14
C TYR A 100 11.26 7.17 12.62
N GLN A 101 12.38 6.82 13.26
CA GLN A 101 12.41 6.61 14.70
C GLN A 101 12.08 7.88 15.46
N THR A 102 12.64 9.02 15.03
CA THR A 102 12.37 10.32 15.63
C THR A 102 10.94 10.79 15.35
N GLU A 103 10.50 10.69 14.10
CA GLU A 103 9.17 11.13 13.68
C GLU A 103 8.04 10.38 14.40
N CYS A 104 8.22 9.10 14.65
CA CYS A 104 7.19 8.30 15.32
C CYS A 104 7.26 8.34 16.85
N THR A 105 8.24 8.98 17.48
CA THR A 105 8.42 8.98 18.95
C THR A 105 7.28 9.64 19.72
N TRP A 106 6.55 10.57 19.13
CA TRP A 106 5.37 11.19 19.75
C TRP A 106 4.29 10.16 20.13
N ASN A 107 4.34 8.96 19.56
CA ASN A 107 3.42 7.85 19.84
C ASN A 107 4.12 6.57 20.32
N LYS A 108 5.28 6.73 20.99
CA LYS A 108 6.20 5.64 21.34
C LYS A 108 5.57 4.48 22.09
N TYR A 109 4.55 4.72 22.89
CA TYR A 109 3.93 3.71 23.74
C TYR A 109 2.58 3.21 23.22
N GLY A 110 2.17 3.63 22.03
CA GLY A 110 0.87 3.27 21.47
C GLY A 110 0.97 2.33 20.27
N THR A 111 -0.14 1.71 19.96
CA THR A 111 -0.34 0.90 18.75
C THR A 111 0.02 1.69 17.49
N MET A 112 -0.18 3.00 17.52
CA MET A 112 0.10 3.89 16.40
C MET A 112 1.59 4.09 16.13
N TYR A 113 2.49 3.76 17.07
CA TYR A 113 3.93 3.82 16.80
C TYR A 113 4.32 2.84 15.68
N SER A 114 3.92 1.58 15.79
CA SER A 114 4.20 0.57 14.76
C SER A 114 3.52 0.90 13.44
N TYR A 115 2.33 1.47 13.46
CA TYR A 115 1.64 1.94 12.27
C TYR A 115 2.37 3.11 11.60
N CYS A 116 2.81 4.11 12.38
CA CYS A 116 3.60 5.24 11.89
C CYS A 116 4.89 4.77 11.21
N GLU A 117 5.68 3.92 11.86
CA GLU A 117 6.89 3.35 11.26
C GLU A 117 6.59 2.60 9.97
N MET A 118 5.56 1.77 9.96
CA MET A 118 5.14 0.98 8.81
C MET A 118 4.79 1.90 7.62
N MET A 119 4.05 2.99 7.85
CA MET A 119 3.68 3.93 6.81
C MET A 119 4.88 4.64 6.20
N LEU A 120 5.79 5.17 7.04
CA LEU A 120 7.01 5.83 6.56
C LEU A 120 7.92 4.87 5.78
N LYS A 121 8.07 3.64 6.25
CA LYS A 121 8.84 2.61 5.55
C LYS A 121 8.21 2.21 4.21
N LYS A 122 6.88 2.14 4.12
CA LYS A 122 6.16 1.91 2.87
C LYS A 122 6.46 3.01 1.85
N ASP A 123 6.46 4.26 2.28
CA ASP A 123 6.79 5.39 1.40
C ASP A 123 8.28 5.38 0.99
N ARG A 124 9.17 5.00 1.91
CA ARG A 124 10.60 4.77 1.59
C ARG A 124 10.77 3.69 0.51
N LEU A 125 10.04 2.59 0.63
CA LEU A 125 10.12 1.49 -0.34
C LEU A 125 9.66 1.94 -1.74
N LYS A 126 8.59 2.72 -1.82
CA LYS A 126 8.14 3.32 -3.09
C LYS A 126 9.19 4.25 -3.68
N TRP A 127 9.82 5.08 -2.84
CA TRP A 127 10.89 5.96 -3.27
C TRP A 127 12.10 5.18 -3.79
N LEU A 128 12.51 4.11 -3.11
CA LEU A 128 13.59 3.23 -3.55
C LEU A 128 13.28 2.59 -4.90
N ASP A 129 12.07 2.11 -5.13
CA ASP A 129 11.66 1.56 -6.43
C ASP A 129 11.88 2.56 -7.56
N LYS A 130 11.41 3.77 -7.38
CA LYS A 130 11.56 4.84 -8.36
C LYS A 130 13.03 5.22 -8.57
N THR A 131 13.78 5.37 -7.49
CA THR A 131 15.19 5.81 -7.55
C THR A 131 16.06 4.74 -8.18
N ILE A 132 15.93 3.48 -7.75
CA ILE A 132 16.74 2.36 -8.26
C ILE A 132 16.48 2.11 -9.75
N SER A 133 15.25 2.31 -10.21
CA SER A 133 14.94 2.18 -11.64
C SER A 133 15.62 3.24 -12.52
N GLN A 134 16.04 4.37 -11.92
CA GLN A 134 16.74 5.47 -12.61
C GLN A 134 18.27 5.34 -12.57
N ILE A 135 18.80 4.50 -11.67
CA ILE A 135 20.24 4.23 -11.55
C ILE A 135 20.59 3.15 -12.59
N ARG A 136 21.23 3.56 -13.66
CA ARG A 136 21.78 2.69 -14.73
C ARG A 136 23.15 2.17 -14.38
#